data_f14d9c867516a1e160bc62056145bd51
#
_entry.id   f14d9c867516a1e160bc62056145bd51
#
_cell.length_a   1.000
_cell.length_b   1.000
_cell.length_c   1.000
_cell.angle_alpha   90.00
_cell.angle_beta   90.00
_cell.angle_gamma   90.00
#
_symmetry.space_group_name_H-M   'P 1'
#
loop_
_entity.id
_entity.type
_entity.pdbx_description
1 polymer ?
#
loop_
_entity_poly.entity_id
_entity_poly.type
_entity_poly.pdbx_seq_one_letter_code
_entity_poly.pdbx_strand_id
1 'polypeptide(L)'
;MERETPITLLIIDSDTQWLEYIAPTLQQAGFEVLTATSGAQALRIIKRTTPELLLLNIFLPDTDGVEVCERLRQMQLPTRPVIVLLAEENQDYALLAGFEAGADDFIYKQLKTKLFIYKLEALVKLCFQKRKEVKQPLVCGDFSLDEETYTLTKADKQYVLTKKEYELLNLLLSAPNRIFSREEIATYIWSDPAVAHSRTIDVHIGKLRDKTGHARIKTIKGVGYRLVNSEK
;
A
#
# COMPACT_ATOMS: atom_id res chain seq x y z
N MET A 1 0.84 8.50 -20.65
CA MET A 1 1.64 7.31 -20.97
C MET A 1 0.73 6.12 -20.69
N GLU A 2 0.23 5.49 -21.72
CA GLU A 2 -0.69 4.37 -21.64
C GLU A 2 0.03 3.15 -21.04
N ARG A 3 -0.64 2.40 -20.20
CA ARG A 3 -0.13 1.10 -19.75
C ARG A 3 -0.12 0.15 -20.95
N GLU A 4 0.95 -0.61 -21.12
CA GLU A 4 1.04 -1.63 -22.17
C GLU A 4 0.06 -2.80 -21.95
N THR A 5 -0.37 -3.02 -20.70
CA THR A 5 -1.35 -4.05 -20.33
C THR A 5 -2.51 -3.46 -19.54
N PRO A 6 -3.76 -3.87 -19.82
CA PRO A 6 -4.93 -3.45 -19.05
C PRO A 6 -4.84 -3.96 -17.60
N ILE A 7 -5.48 -3.23 -16.68
CA ILE A 7 -5.61 -3.67 -15.28
C ILE A 7 -6.66 -4.77 -15.20
N THR A 8 -6.30 -5.90 -14.62
CA THR A 8 -7.25 -6.97 -14.33
C THR A 8 -8.08 -6.61 -13.10
N LEU A 9 -9.36 -6.37 -13.33
CA LEU A 9 -10.37 -5.99 -12.34
C LEU A 9 -11.31 -7.16 -12.08
N LEU A 10 -11.47 -7.58 -10.83
CA LEU A 10 -12.50 -8.53 -10.43
C LEU A 10 -13.63 -7.81 -9.69
N ILE A 11 -14.86 -7.92 -10.20
CA ILE A 11 -16.07 -7.40 -9.57
C ILE A 11 -16.76 -8.56 -8.84
N ILE A 12 -17.06 -8.36 -7.57
CA ILE A 12 -17.63 -9.37 -6.68
C ILE A 12 -18.96 -8.82 -6.15
N ASP A 13 -20.06 -9.25 -6.74
CA ASP A 13 -21.41 -8.81 -6.39
C ASP A 13 -22.44 -9.87 -6.74
N SER A 14 -23.43 -10.06 -5.89
CA SER A 14 -24.53 -11.02 -6.12
C SER A 14 -25.58 -10.51 -7.11
N ASP A 15 -25.63 -9.22 -7.36
CA ASP A 15 -26.55 -8.60 -8.30
C ASP A 15 -26.05 -8.82 -9.75
N THR A 16 -26.54 -9.86 -10.38
CA THR A 16 -26.17 -10.23 -11.75
C THR A 16 -26.60 -9.19 -12.79
N GLN A 17 -27.73 -8.50 -12.55
CA GLN A 17 -28.20 -7.45 -13.47
C GLN A 17 -27.25 -6.25 -13.42
N TRP A 18 -26.81 -5.87 -12.24
CA TRP A 18 -25.81 -4.80 -12.08
C TRP A 18 -24.47 -5.20 -12.69
N LEU A 19 -24.03 -6.44 -12.52
CA LEU A 19 -22.79 -6.97 -13.13
C LEU A 19 -22.86 -6.92 -14.66
N GLU A 20 -23.97 -7.37 -15.26
CA GLU A 20 -24.20 -7.32 -16.72
C GLU A 20 -24.20 -5.91 -17.27
N TYR A 21 -24.61 -4.92 -16.49
CA TYR A 21 -24.59 -3.52 -16.85
C TYR A 21 -23.18 -2.90 -16.71
N ILE A 22 -22.52 -3.11 -15.57
CA ILE A 22 -21.28 -2.37 -15.25
C ILE A 22 -20.03 -2.98 -15.91
N ALA A 23 -19.98 -4.31 -16.09
CA ALA A 23 -18.79 -4.97 -16.61
C ALA A 23 -18.45 -4.52 -18.05
N PRO A 24 -19.37 -4.46 -19.02
CA PRO A 24 -19.07 -3.95 -20.36
C PRO A 24 -18.60 -2.48 -20.34
N THR A 25 -19.17 -1.68 -19.45
CA THR A 25 -18.82 -0.27 -19.31
C THR A 25 -17.37 -0.10 -18.83
N LEU A 26 -16.95 -0.92 -17.86
CA LEU A 26 -15.57 -0.91 -17.36
C LEU A 26 -14.58 -1.51 -18.37
N GLN A 27 -15.01 -2.49 -19.19
CA GLN A 27 -14.21 -2.98 -20.32
C GLN A 27 -13.96 -1.87 -21.35
N GLN A 28 -14.97 -1.06 -21.66
CA GLN A 28 -14.82 0.10 -22.54
C GLN A 28 -13.91 1.18 -21.95
N ALA A 29 -13.84 1.28 -20.62
CA ALA A 29 -12.90 2.15 -19.91
C ALA A 29 -11.47 1.58 -19.85
N GLY A 30 -11.20 0.41 -20.45
CA GLY A 30 -9.86 -0.16 -20.58
C GLY A 30 -9.44 -1.14 -19.50
N PHE A 31 -10.39 -1.67 -18.71
CA PHE A 31 -10.13 -2.73 -17.75
C PHE A 31 -10.32 -4.13 -18.36
N GLU A 32 -9.51 -5.09 -17.94
CA GLU A 32 -9.80 -6.50 -18.12
C GLU A 32 -10.72 -6.97 -16.99
N VAL A 33 -12.02 -7.17 -17.28
CA VAL A 33 -13.03 -7.38 -16.23
C VAL A 33 -13.37 -8.84 -16.06
N LEU A 34 -13.24 -9.32 -14.83
CA LEU A 34 -13.72 -10.60 -14.32
C LEU A 34 -14.89 -10.36 -13.36
N THR A 35 -15.80 -11.30 -13.23
CA THR A 35 -16.95 -11.20 -12.32
C THR A 35 -17.07 -12.43 -11.44
N ALA A 36 -17.57 -12.24 -10.22
CA ALA A 36 -17.93 -13.29 -9.29
C ALA A 36 -19.22 -12.90 -8.57
N THR A 37 -20.10 -13.88 -8.33
CA THR A 37 -21.40 -13.66 -7.66
C THR A 37 -21.38 -14.09 -6.19
N SER A 38 -20.24 -14.56 -5.69
CA SER A 38 -20.07 -15.00 -4.31
C SER A 38 -18.61 -14.89 -3.85
N GLY A 39 -18.39 -14.83 -2.53
CA GLY A 39 -17.06 -14.82 -1.94
C GLY A 39 -16.24 -16.07 -2.27
N ALA A 40 -16.86 -17.24 -2.24
CA ALA A 40 -16.20 -18.50 -2.58
C ALA A 40 -15.75 -18.53 -4.06
N GLN A 41 -16.56 -18.00 -4.97
CA GLN A 41 -16.18 -17.87 -6.39
C GLN A 41 -15.02 -16.87 -6.55
N ALA A 42 -15.10 -15.72 -5.88
CA ALA A 42 -14.05 -14.71 -5.91
C ALA A 42 -12.70 -15.26 -5.46
N LEU A 43 -12.64 -15.94 -4.32
CA LEU A 43 -11.41 -16.53 -3.81
C LEU A 43 -10.78 -17.57 -4.76
N ARG A 44 -11.62 -18.33 -5.51
CA ARG A 44 -11.12 -19.26 -6.55
C ARG A 44 -10.49 -18.52 -7.73
N ILE A 45 -11.14 -17.45 -8.19
CA ILE A 45 -10.67 -16.62 -9.30
C ILE A 45 -9.35 -15.95 -8.90
N ILE A 46 -9.29 -15.32 -7.72
CA ILE A 46 -8.11 -14.60 -7.22
C ILE A 46 -6.87 -15.49 -7.17
N LYS A 47 -7.01 -16.76 -6.74
CA LYS A 47 -5.90 -17.71 -6.70
C LYS A 47 -5.35 -18.08 -8.08
N ARG A 48 -6.16 -17.97 -9.13
CA ARG A 48 -5.79 -18.37 -10.50
C ARG A 48 -5.29 -17.21 -11.35
N THR A 49 -5.90 -16.03 -11.19
CA THR A 49 -5.70 -14.88 -12.09
C THR A 49 -4.98 -13.72 -11.43
N THR A 50 -4.86 -13.71 -10.09
CA THR A 50 -4.21 -12.64 -9.30
C THR A 50 -4.61 -11.23 -9.78
N PRO A 51 -5.92 -10.87 -9.74
CA PRO A 51 -6.38 -9.55 -10.20
C PRO A 51 -5.73 -8.44 -9.39
N GLU A 52 -5.45 -7.32 -10.04
CA GLU A 52 -4.79 -6.18 -9.42
C GLU A 52 -5.76 -5.30 -8.63
N LEU A 53 -7.03 -5.29 -9.04
CA LEU A 53 -8.09 -4.46 -8.46
C LEU A 53 -9.34 -5.30 -8.19
N LEU A 54 -9.91 -5.13 -7.02
CA LEU A 54 -11.14 -5.80 -6.61
C LEU A 54 -12.21 -4.74 -6.31
N LEU A 55 -13.38 -4.87 -6.91
CA LEU A 55 -14.61 -4.23 -6.46
C LEU A 55 -15.40 -5.26 -5.67
N LEU A 56 -15.53 -5.09 -4.39
CA LEU A 56 -16.06 -6.08 -3.46
C LEU A 56 -17.33 -5.56 -2.78
N ASN A 57 -18.48 -6.16 -3.11
CA ASN A 57 -19.72 -5.88 -2.39
C ASN A 57 -19.59 -6.34 -0.92
N ILE A 58 -20.04 -5.50 -0.02
CA ILE A 58 -20.03 -5.78 1.42
C ILE A 58 -20.94 -6.98 1.74
N PHE A 59 -22.11 -7.07 1.10
CA PHE A 59 -23.06 -8.16 1.34
C PHE A 59 -23.02 -9.16 0.19
N LEU A 60 -22.57 -10.37 0.50
CA LEU A 60 -22.55 -11.50 -0.42
C LEU A 60 -23.44 -12.63 0.12
N PRO A 61 -23.95 -13.52 -0.75
CA PRO A 61 -24.91 -14.54 -0.34
C PRO A 61 -24.34 -15.65 0.54
N ASP A 62 -23.03 -15.86 0.47
CA ASP A 62 -22.33 -16.97 1.14
C ASP A 62 -21.39 -16.51 2.27
N THR A 63 -21.04 -15.21 2.32
CA THR A 63 -20.13 -14.65 3.33
C THR A 63 -20.26 -13.12 3.36
N ASP A 64 -19.71 -12.49 4.38
CA ASP A 64 -19.56 -11.04 4.43
C ASP A 64 -18.35 -10.60 3.58
N GLY A 65 -18.49 -9.52 2.83
CA GLY A 65 -17.39 -8.93 2.07
C GLY A 65 -16.22 -8.46 2.97
N VAL A 66 -16.50 -8.04 4.20
CA VAL A 66 -15.48 -7.72 5.21
C VAL A 66 -14.63 -8.96 5.51
N GLU A 67 -15.25 -10.11 5.72
CA GLU A 67 -14.56 -11.38 5.96
C GLU A 67 -13.70 -11.79 4.73
N VAL A 68 -14.23 -11.59 3.52
CA VAL A 68 -13.45 -11.81 2.28
C VAL A 68 -12.24 -10.91 2.25
N CYS A 69 -12.37 -9.63 2.61
CA CYS A 69 -11.27 -8.67 2.68
C CYS A 69 -10.19 -9.14 3.66
N GLU A 70 -10.55 -9.50 4.89
CA GLU A 70 -9.62 -10.02 5.89
C GLU A 70 -8.86 -11.25 5.41
N ARG A 71 -9.57 -12.23 4.84
CA ARG A 71 -8.96 -13.44 4.28
C ARG A 71 -7.96 -13.11 3.17
N LEU A 72 -8.30 -12.16 2.29
CA LEU A 72 -7.41 -11.73 1.21
C LEU A 72 -6.14 -11.06 1.77
N ARG A 73 -6.26 -10.28 2.83
CA ARG A 73 -5.11 -9.63 3.48
C ARG A 73 -4.17 -10.61 4.18
N GLN A 74 -4.70 -11.76 4.62
CA GLN A 74 -3.93 -12.84 5.24
C GLN A 74 -3.29 -13.79 4.21
N MET A 75 -3.77 -13.78 2.95
CA MET A 75 -3.23 -14.64 1.91
C MET A 75 -1.88 -14.14 1.41
N GLN A 76 -0.95 -15.08 1.19
CA GLN A 76 0.29 -14.80 0.46
C GLN A 76 0.00 -14.80 -1.04
N LEU A 77 -0.30 -13.63 -1.59
CA LEU A 77 -0.51 -13.42 -3.02
C LEU A 77 0.76 -12.83 -3.64
N PRO A 78 1.06 -13.15 -4.92
CA PRO A 78 2.21 -12.58 -5.64
C PRO A 78 2.19 -11.06 -5.69
N THR A 79 0.98 -10.49 -5.78
CA THR A 79 0.74 -9.05 -5.69
C THR A 79 -0.43 -8.79 -4.76
N ARG A 80 -0.32 -7.77 -3.92
CA ARG A 80 -1.42 -7.36 -3.04
C ARG A 80 -2.44 -6.56 -3.88
N PRO A 81 -3.68 -7.08 -4.07
CA PRO A 81 -4.68 -6.34 -4.84
C PRO A 81 -5.14 -5.09 -4.10
N VAL A 82 -5.54 -4.06 -4.85
CA VAL A 82 -6.31 -2.94 -4.31
C VAL A 82 -7.74 -3.41 -4.10
N ILE A 83 -8.28 -3.25 -2.90
CA ILE A 83 -9.64 -3.65 -2.55
C ILE A 83 -10.48 -2.40 -2.35
N VAL A 84 -11.48 -2.21 -3.20
CA VAL A 84 -12.46 -1.13 -3.13
C VAL A 84 -13.83 -1.74 -2.79
N LEU A 85 -14.39 -1.32 -1.68
CA LEU A 85 -15.70 -1.79 -1.26
C LEU A 85 -16.81 -1.18 -2.12
N LEU A 86 -17.77 -1.99 -2.53
CA LEU A 86 -19.02 -1.53 -3.12
C LEU A 86 -20.05 -1.39 -2.00
N ALA A 87 -20.51 -0.18 -1.77
CA ALA A 87 -21.45 0.14 -0.71
C ALA A 87 -22.75 0.72 -1.28
N GLU A 88 -23.81 0.62 -0.51
CA GLU A 88 -25.03 1.38 -0.67
C GLU A 88 -25.09 2.49 0.38
N GLU A 89 -25.97 3.48 0.20
CA GLU A 89 -26.18 4.52 1.20
C GLU A 89 -26.59 3.92 2.55
N ASN A 90 -26.16 4.55 3.64
CA ASN A 90 -26.43 4.15 5.03
C ASN A 90 -25.72 2.86 5.53
N GLN A 91 -24.60 2.49 4.92
CA GLN A 91 -23.78 1.33 5.35
C GLN A 91 -22.50 1.72 6.09
N ASP A 92 -22.48 2.84 6.82
CA ASP A 92 -21.28 3.41 7.44
C ASP A 92 -20.55 2.43 8.38
N TYR A 93 -21.30 1.63 9.16
CA TYR A 93 -20.69 0.63 10.05
C TYR A 93 -19.95 -0.47 9.28
N ALA A 94 -20.53 -0.93 8.17
CA ALA A 94 -19.92 -1.95 7.36
C ALA A 94 -18.67 -1.41 6.62
N LEU A 95 -18.71 -0.14 6.22
CA LEU A 95 -17.55 0.54 5.65
C LEU A 95 -16.41 0.67 6.66
N LEU A 96 -16.71 1.05 7.91
CA LEU A 96 -15.70 1.14 8.95
C LEU A 96 -15.04 -0.23 9.19
N ALA A 97 -15.85 -1.29 9.37
CA ALA A 97 -15.34 -2.64 9.51
C ALA A 97 -14.49 -3.08 8.31
N GLY A 98 -14.90 -2.70 7.09
CA GLY A 98 -14.16 -2.98 5.87
C GLY A 98 -12.79 -2.30 5.81
N PHE A 99 -12.67 -1.06 6.28
CA PHE A 99 -11.37 -0.39 6.40
C PHE A 99 -10.48 -1.05 7.47
N GLU A 100 -11.05 -1.44 8.60
CA GLU A 100 -10.33 -2.19 9.64
C GLU A 100 -9.84 -3.56 9.12
N ALA A 101 -10.64 -4.22 8.26
CA ALA A 101 -10.27 -5.44 7.55
C ALA A 101 -9.21 -5.23 6.46
N GLY A 102 -8.89 -3.96 6.14
CA GLY A 102 -7.82 -3.59 5.23
C GLY A 102 -8.26 -3.26 3.81
N ALA A 103 -9.50 -2.86 3.59
CA ALA A 103 -9.93 -2.24 2.33
C ALA A 103 -9.17 -0.93 2.09
N ASP A 104 -8.91 -0.61 0.83
CA ASP A 104 -8.15 0.59 0.45
C ASP A 104 -9.06 1.81 0.24
N ASP A 105 -10.30 1.60 -0.24
CA ASP A 105 -11.31 2.65 -0.43
C ASP A 105 -12.70 2.04 -0.60
N PHE A 106 -13.72 2.88 -0.84
CA PHE A 106 -15.08 2.46 -1.18
C PHE A 106 -15.70 3.31 -2.29
N ILE A 107 -16.68 2.74 -2.99
CA ILE A 107 -17.50 3.44 -4.00
C ILE A 107 -18.98 3.07 -3.77
N TYR A 108 -19.85 4.08 -3.77
CA TYR A 108 -21.29 3.83 -3.77
C TYR A 108 -21.78 3.33 -5.13
N LYS A 109 -22.56 2.24 -5.14
CA LYS A 109 -23.13 1.64 -6.36
C LYS A 109 -24.08 2.60 -7.10
N GLN A 110 -24.76 3.48 -6.36
CA GLN A 110 -25.75 4.43 -6.89
C GLN A 110 -25.12 5.63 -7.61
N LEU A 111 -23.80 5.77 -7.60
CA LEU A 111 -23.15 6.84 -8.36
C LEU A 111 -23.49 6.75 -9.86
N LYS A 112 -23.71 7.92 -10.48
CA LYS A 112 -23.82 7.99 -11.95
C LYS A 112 -22.61 7.31 -12.58
N THR A 113 -22.82 6.47 -13.57
CA THR A 113 -21.79 5.62 -14.20
C THR A 113 -20.51 6.38 -14.54
N LYS A 114 -20.64 7.56 -15.13
CA LYS A 114 -19.48 8.39 -15.46
C LYS A 114 -18.67 8.80 -14.23
N LEU A 115 -19.35 9.13 -13.13
CA LEU A 115 -18.69 9.50 -11.88
C LEU A 115 -18.05 8.28 -11.20
N PHE A 116 -18.71 7.11 -11.27
CA PHE A 116 -18.19 5.84 -10.83
C PHE A 116 -16.86 5.51 -11.52
N ILE A 117 -16.81 5.61 -12.85
CA ILE A 117 -15.60 5.39 -13.66
C ILE A 117 -14.49 6.37 -13.25
N TYR A 118 -14.78 7.67 -13.19
CA TYR A 118 -13.77 8.67 -12.79
C TYR A 118 -13.21 8.44 -11.41
N LYS A 119 -14.06 8.05 -10.43
CA LYS A 119 -13.58 7.71 -9.10
C LYS A 119 -12.66 6.49 -9.13
N LEU A 120 -13.05 5.46 -9.88
CA LEU A 120 -12.24 4.25 -10.04
C LEU A 120 -10.89 4.53 -10.74
N GLU A 121 -10.89 5.31 -11.82
CA GLU A 121 -9.68 5.74 -12.51
C GLU A 121 -8.75 6.56 -11.60
N ALA A 122 -9.31 7.45 -10.78
CA ALA A 122 -8.54 8.24 -9.82
C ALA A 122 -7.88 7.33 -8.76
N LEU A 123 -8.61 6.34 -8.23
CA LEU A 123 -8.07 5.35 -7.30
C LEU A 123 -6.97 4.51 -7.95
N VAL A 124 -7.21 4.02 -9.17
CA VAL A 124 -6.22 3.32 -9.97
C VAL A 124 -4.97 4.18 -10.14
N LYS A 125 -5.14 5.44 -10.51
CA LYS A 125 -4.02 6.37 -10.69
C LYS A 125 -3.23 6.54 -9.39
N LEU A 126 -3.90 6.73 -8.26
CA LEU A 126 -3.24 6.88 -6.95
C LEU A 126 -2.53 5.59 -6.50
N CYS A 127 -3.18 4.44 -6.63
CA CYS A 127 -2.65 3.17 -6.13
C CYS A 127 -1.58 2.58 -7.06
N PHE A 128 -1.76 2.70 -8.38
CA PHE A 128 -0.87 2.07 -9.36
C PHE A 128 0.20 3.01 -9.92
N GLN A 129 0.02 4.33 -9.89
CA GLN A 129 1.13 5.25 -10.17
C GLN A 129 2.17 5.23 -9.03
N LYS A 130 1.75 5.12 -7.77
CA LYS A 130 2.67 4.81 -6.68
C LYS A 130 3.38 3.46 -6.84
N ARG A 131 2.76 2.48 -7.56
CA ARG A 131 3.41 1.21 -7.91
C ARG A 131 4.24 1.28 -9.19
N LYS A 132 3.91 2.19 -10.15
CA LYS A 132 4.73 2.45 -11.36
C LYS A 132 5.92 3.39 -11.13
N GLU A 133 5.91 4.19 -10.13
CA GLU A 133 7.11 4.38 -9.38
C GLU A 133 7.39 3.00 -8.73
N VAL A 134 7.83 2.01 -9.52
CA VAL A 134 8.91 1.14 -9.09
C VAL A 134 9.90 2.16 -8.56
N LYS A 135 9.79 2.44 -7.28
CA LYS A 135 10.81 3.20 -6.60
C LYS A 135 12.03 2.37 -6.90
N GLN A 136 12.79 2.82 -7.91
CA GLN A 136 14.15 2.32 -8.04
C GLN A 136 14.64 2.33 -6.62
N PRO A 137 15.10 1.18 -6.12
CA PRO A 137 15.48 1.08 -4.72
C PRO A 137 16.20 2.37 -4.41
N LEU A 138 15.79 3.09 -3.36
CA LEU A 138 16.36 4.41 -3.04
C LEU A 138 17.85 4.21 -2.95
N VAL A 139 18.53 4.45 -4.08
CA VAL A 139 19.98 4.26 -4.21
C VAL A 139 20.63 5.54 -3.71
N CYS A 140 21.30 5.44 -2.60
CA CYS A 140 22.10 6.53 -2.05
C CYS A 140 23.52 6.02 -1.80
N GLY A 141 24.40 6.29 -2.76
CA GLY A 141 25.77 5.78 -2.74
C GLY A 141 25.79 4.25 -2.89
N ASP A 142 26.24 3.56 -1.85
CA ASP A 142 26.35 2.09 -1.78
C ASP A 142 25.11 1.40 -1.21
N PHE A 143 24.02 2.14 -0.95
CA PHE A 143 22.76 1.62 -0.41
C PHE A 143 21.67 1.51 -1.46
N SER A 144 20.93 0.42 -1.39
CA SER A 144 19.68 0.20 -2.10
C SER A 144 18.64 -0.25 -1.09
N LEU A 145 17.53 0.49 -0.97
CA LEU A 145 16.46 0.23 -0.03
C LEU A 145 15.19 -0.19 -0.79
N ASP A 146 14.76 -1.43 -0.58
CA ASP A 146 13.56 -2.00 -1.18
C ASP A 146 12.36 -1.84 -0.23
N GLU A 147 11.30 -1.18 -0.72
CA GLU A 147 10.08 -0.90 0.05
C GLU A 147 9.17 -2.12 0.19
N GLU A 148 9.16 -3.03 -0.79
CA GLU A 148 8.26 -4.17 -0.78
C GLU A 148 8.73 -5.25 0.20
N THR A 149 10.04 -5.46 0.24
CA THR A 149 10.66 -6.49 1.07
C THR A 149 11.24 -5.95 2.38
N TYR A 150 11.21 -4.61 2.59
CA TYR A 150 11.92 -3.94 3.68
C TYR A 150 13.39 -4.35 3.76
N THR A 151 14.03 -4.52 2.61
CA THR A 151 15.41 -4.97 2.54
C THR A 151 16.35 -3.81 2.21
N LEU A 152 17.37 -3.66 3.04
CA LEU A 152 18.54 -2.81 2.76
C LEU A 152 19.60 -3.67 2.09
N THR A 153 19.98 -3.33 0.86
CA THR A 153 21.16 -3.90 0.21
C THR A 153 22.31 -2.91 0.32
N LYS A 154 23.45 -3.37 0.84
CA LYS A 154 24.70 -2.61 0.92
C LYS A 154 25.82 -3.45 0.33
N ALA A 155 26.40 -3.00 -0.78
CA ALA A 155 27.27 -3.82 -1.63
C ALA A 155 26.55 -5.17 -1.91
N ASP A 156 27.15 -6.30 -1.58
CA ASP A 156 26.56 -7.63 -1.82
C ASP A 156 25.81 -8.20 -0.60
N LYS A 157 25.62 -7.40 0.45
CA LYS A 157 24.93 -7.86 1.68
C LYS A 157 23.52 -7.30 1.77
N GLN A 158 22.58 -8.19 2.10
CA GLN A 158 21.19 -7.84 2.34
C GLN A 158 20.85 -7.91 3.83
N TYR A 159 20.09 -6.94 4.31
CA TYR A 159 19.63 -6.83 5.70
C TYR A 159 18.12 -6.59 5.69
N VAL A 160 17.36 -7.49 6.27
CA VAL A 160 15.93 -7.29 6.49
C VAL A 160 15.75 -6.27 7.62
N LEU A 161 14.91 -5.27 7.34
CA LEU A 161 14.56 -4.20 8.28
C LEU A 161 13.20 -4.46 8.89
N THR A 162 12.99 -4.05 10.13
CA THR A 162 11.63 -3.90 10.65
C THR A 162 10.96 -2.71 9.98
N LYS A 163 9.63 -2.64 10.01
CA LYS A 163 8.88 -1.52 9.43
C LYS A 163 9.39 -0.16 9.92
N LYS A 164 9.65 -0.02 11.23
CA LYS A 164 10.14 1.24 11.82
C LYS A 164 11.59 1.57 11.44
N GLU A 165 12.44 0.58 11.29
CA GLU A 165 13.80 0.76 10.77
C GLU A 165 13.77 1.21 9.30
N TYR A 166 12.88 0.59 8.49
CA TYR A 166 12.67 0.99 7.10
C TYR A 166 12.19 2.44 7.00
N GLU A 167 11.09 2.78 7.71
CA GLU A 167 10.52 4.14 7.69
C GLU A 167 11.57 5.18 8.10
N LEU A 168 12.37 4.90 9.14
CA LEU A 168 13.41 5.80 9.62
C LEU A 168 14.55 5.95 8.60
N LEU A 169 15.03 4.85 8.02
CA LEU A 169 16.08 4.91 7.02
C LEU A 169 15.59 5.61 5.74
N ASN A 170 14.37 5.34 5.31
CA ASN A 170 13.72 5.98 4.17
C ASN A 170 13.59 7.49 4.37
N LEU A 171 13.17 7.94 5.57
CA LEU A 171 13.11 9.36 5.91
C LEU A 171 14.50 10.01 5.81
N LEU A 172 15.54 9.39 6.35
CA LEU A 172 16.89 9.92 6.30
C LEU A 172 17.49 9.93 4.88
N LEU A 173 17.13 8.93 4.04
CA LEU A 173 17.52 8.83 2.64
C LEU A 173 16.77 9.80 1.74
N SER A 174 15.58 10.24 2.10
CA SER A 174 14.78 11.18 1.30
C SER A 174 15.45 12.55 1.15
N ALA A 175 16.31 12.93 2.10
CA ALA A 175 17.08 14.17 2.06
C ALA A 175 18.46 13.96 2.71
N PRO A 176 19.42 13.36 1.99
CA PRO A 176 20.77 13.14 2.47
C PRO A 176 21.44 14.45 2.89
N ASN A 177 22.24 14.40 3.96
CA ASN A 177 22.88 15.53 4.62
C ASN A 177 21.94 16.52 5.34
N ARG A 178 20.63 16.43 5.17
CA ARG A 178 19.67 17.17 6.00
C ARG A 178 19.68 16.62 7.43
N ILE A 179 19.56 17.51 8.40
CA ILE A 179 19.36 17.14 9.80
C ILE A 179 17.85 17.04 10.03
N PHE A 180 17.40 15.88 10.49
CA PHE A 180 16.03 15.67 10.97
C PHE A 180 16.03 15.77 12.47
N SER A 181 15.16 16.62 13.03
CA SER A 181 15.03 16.74 14.47
C SER A 181 14.35 15.49 15.07
N ARG A 182 14.47 15.33 16.39
CA ARG A 182 13.81 14.21 17.08
C ARG A 182 12.29 14.33 16.98
N GLU A 183 11.76 15.53 17.04
CA GLU A 183 10.33 15.85 16.91
C GLU A 183 9.81 15.56 15.50
N GLU A 184 10.56 15.95 14.47
CA GLU A 184 10.24 15.60 13.09
C GLU A 184 10.18 14.06 12.93
N ILE A 185 11.22 13.35 13.35
CA ILE A 185 11.30 11.88 13.28
C ILE A 185 10.13 11.23 14.02
N ALA A 186 9.84 11.69 15.24
CA ALA A 186 8.74 11.15 16.04
C ALA A 186 7.38 11.33 15.36
N THR A 187 7.12 12.52 14.84
CA THR A 187 5.88 12.85 14.13
C THR A 187 5.72 12.03 12.85
N TYR A 188 6.78 11.95 12.01
CA TYR A 188 6.70 11.24 10.73
C TYR A 188 6.54 9.73 10.89
N ILE A 189 7.19 9.11 11.89
CA ILE A 189 7.30 7.65 11.98
C ILE A 189 6.34 7.06 13.01
N TRP A 190 6.09 7.74 14.12
CA TRP A 190 5.23 7.24 15.20
C TRP A 190 3.91 8.01 15.32
N SER A 191 3.76 9.14 14.63
CA SER A 191 2.61 10.06 14.78
C SER A 191 2.38 10.50 16.24
N ASP A 192 3.44 10.42 17.07
CA ASP A 192 3.42 10.73 18.50
C ASP A 192 4.66 11.56 18.87
N PRO A 193 4.49 12.88 19.12
CA PRO A 193 5.60 13.75 19.51
C PRO A 193 6.29 13.34 20.81
N ALA A 194 5.61 12.63 21.72
CA ALA A 194 6.22 12.17 22.98
C ALA A 194 7.39 11.22 22.75
N VAL A 195 7.41 10.49 21.65
CA VAL A 195 8.51 9.59 21.27
C VAL A 195 9.83 10.35 21.09
N ALA A 196 9.79 11.63 20.74
CA ALA A 196 10.99 12.46 20.59
C ALA A 196 11.85 12.52 21.87
N HIS A 197 11.21 12.49 23.04
CA HIS A 197 11.87 12.54 24.35
C HIS A 197 12.23 11.16 24.90
N SER A 198 11.84 10.09 24.25
CA SER A 198 12.15 8.72 24.63
C SER A 198 13.46 8.23 24.01
N ARG A 199 13.97 7.07 24.47
CA ARG A 199 15.11 6.37 23.86
C ARG A 199 14.72 5.56 22.61
N THR A 200 13.45 5.56 22.20
CA THR A 200 12.94 4.74 21.10
C THR A 200 13.69 5.03 19.79
N ILE A 201 13.85 6.31 19.47
CA ILE A 201 14.58 6.72 18.25
C ILE A 201 16.03 6.26 18.32
N ASP A 202 16.69 6.42 19.47
CA ASP A 202 18.10 6.06 19.65
C ASP A 202 18.34 4.56 19.44
N VAL A 203 17.42 3.72 19.90
CA VAL A 203 17.47 2.26 19.72
C VAL A 203 17.39 1.89 18.25
N HIS A 204 16.45 2.50 17.50
CA HIS A 204 16.32 2.24 16.05
C HIS A 204 17.52 2.78 15.26
N ILE A 205 18.05 3.95 15.63
CA ILE A 205 19.28 4.50 15.04
C ILE A 205 20.47 3.56 15.30
N GLY A 206 20.58 3.01 16.51
CA GLY A 206 21.61 2.01 16.85
C GLY A 206 21.57 0.81 15.93
N LYS A 207 20.38 0.18 15.81
CA LYS A 207 20.16 -0.97 14.93
C LYS A 207 20.43 -0.66 13.46
N LEU A 208 20.08 0.54 12.99
CA LEU A 208 20.39 0.97 11.63
C LEU A 208 21.89 1.14 11.43
N ARG A 209 22.62 1.69 12.40
CA ARG A 209 24.08 1.84 12.33
C ARG A 209 24.80 0.51 12.20
N ASP A 210 24.30 -0.53 12.88
CA ASP A 210 24.87 -1.89 12.78
C ASP A 210 24.75 -2.43 11.36
N LYS A 211 23.67 -2.07 10.62
CA LYS A 211 23.40 -2.51 9.25
C LYS A 211 24.02 -1.60 8.20
N THR A 212 23.98 -0.29 8.40
CA THR A 212 24.49 0.71 7.46
C THR A 212 25.97 1.03 7.64
N GLY A 213 26.48 0.84 8.83
CA GLY A 213 27.80 1.32 9.29
C GLY A 213 27.68 2.62 10.12
N HIS A 214 28.43 2.66 11.22
CA HIS A 214 28.34 3.74 12.21
C HIS A 214 28.63 5.14 11.65
N ALA A 215 29.45 5.25 10.61
CA ALA A 215 29.80 6.54 9.99
C ALA A 215 28.68 7.17 9.18
N ARG A 216 27.67 6.36 8.74
CA ARG A 216 26.63 6.79 7.80
C ARG A 216 25.53 7.62 8.45
N ILE A 217 25.17 7.32 9.68
CA ILE A 217 24.15 8.08 10.42
C ILE A 217 24.82 8.84 11.54
N LYS A 218 24.94 10.17 11.38
CA LYS A 218 25.57 11.04 12.38
C LYS A 218 24.53 11.60 13.34
N THR A 219 24.87 11.62 14.64
CA THR A 219 24.12 12.36 15.65
C THR A 219 24.59 13.79 15.68
N ILE A 220 23.68 14.73 15.57
CA ILE A 220 23.91 16.15 15.82
C ILE A 220 23.41 16.42 17.25
N LYS A 221 24.36 16.54 18.17
CA LYS A 221 24.07 16.64 19.61
C LYS A 221 23.09 17.77 19.92
N GLY A 222 22.00 17.44 20.62
CA GLY A 222 20.97 18.40 20.99
C GLY A 222 19.99 18.77 19.85
N VAL A 223 20.16 18.21 18.63
CA VAL A 223 19.32 18.54 17.46
C VAL A 223 18.63 17.30 16.92
N GLY A 224 19.38 16.30 16.45
CA GLY A 224 18.79 15.14 15.80
C GLY A 224 19.79 14.27 15.06
N TYR A 225 19.36 13.73 13.91
CA TYR A 225 20.14 12.79 13.11
C TYR A 225 20.21 13.21 11.65
N ARG A 226 21.28 12.84 10.97
CA ARG A 226 21.40 12.97 9.51
C ARG A 226 22.12 11.77 8.91
N LEU A 227 21.73 11.41 7.71
CA LEU A 227 22.48 10.45 6.89
C LEU A 227 23.52 11.21 6.06
N VAL A 228 24.73 10.68 6.02
CA VAL A 228 25.85 11.26 5.23
C VAL A 228 26.07 10.37 4.00
N ASN A 229 26.18 10.97 2.82
CA ASN A 229 26.62 10.24 1.63
C ASN A 229 28.04 9.71 1.86
N SER A 230 28.37 8.53 1.33
CA SER A 230 29.76 8.11 1.24
C SER A 230 30.50 9.13 0.37
N GLU A 231 31.47 9.80 0.91
CA GLU A 231 32.49 10.42 0.07
C GLU A 231 33.14 9.29 -0.74
N LYS A 232 33.25 9.51 -2.03
CA LYS A 232 34.01 8.65 -2.95
C LYS A 232 35.48 8.60 -2.53
#